data_bdc62e60085ef31aeee52e3c5e5ddd9d
#
_entry.id   bdc62e60085ef31aeee52e3c5e5ddd9d
#
_cell.length_a   1.000
_cell.length_b   1.000
_cell.length_c   1.000
_cell.angle_alpha   90.00
_cell.angle_beta   90.00
_cell.angle_gamma   90.00
#
_symmetry.space_group_name_H-M   'P 1'
#
loop_
_entity.id
_entity.type
_entity.pdbx_description
1 polymer ?
#
loop_
_entity_poly.entity_id
_entity_poly.type
_entity_poly.pdbx_seq_one_letter_code
_entity_poly.pdbx_strand_id
1 'polypeptide(L)'
;LAPRDLPLGVILASLDPVALDLAAVRLMGFDAARIPKIREAMASAVLPVTEVRSADDVEIAEAQDDAGRVSTSVRMYALDALGSPRPFVPHPGWLNHIEGSADENHVDGVSQPEEVME
;
A
#
# COMPACT_ATOMS: atom_id res chain seq x y z
N LEU A 1 -6.67 22.70 -9.17
CA LEU A 1 -6.21 22.19 -7.89
C LEU A 1 -4.74 21.78 -8.01
N ALA A 2 -3.89 22.47 -7.28
CA ALA A 2 -2.47 22.10 -7.21
C ALA A 2 -2.30 20.82 -6.39
N PRO A 3 -1.51 19.84 -6.86
CA PRO A 3 -1.15 18.70 -6.04
C PRO A 3 -0.38 19.15 -4.80
N ARG A 4 -0.54 18.42 -3.70
CA ARG A 4 0.18 18.64 -2.45
C ARG A 4 1.17 17.51 -2.21
N ASP A 5 2.35 17.86 -1.73
CA ASP A 5 3.34 16.88 -1.33
C ASP A 5 2.88 16.17 -0.05
N LEU A 6 3.05 14.84 -0.04
CA LEU A 6 2.85 14.01 1.14
C LEU A 6 4.08 13.14 1.34
N PRO A 7 5.08 13.63 2.09
CA PRO A 7 6.32 12.89 2.27
C PRO A 7 6.11 11.67 3.16
N LEU A 8 6.47 10.49 2.65
CA LEU A 8 6.47 9.23 3.40
C LEU A 8 7.87 8.78 3.79
N GLY A 9 8.91 9.29 3.12
CA GLY A 9 10.30 8.93 3.38
C GLY A 9 10.61 7.47 3.04
N VAL A 10 10.00 6.90 2.00
CA VAL A 10 10.20 5.51 1.57
C VAL A 10 10.68 5.44 0.14
N ILE A 11 11.44 4.39 -0.16
CA ILE A 11 11.82 3.99 -1.51
C ILE A 11 11.27 2.59 -1.73
N LEU A 12 10.60 2.38 -2.86
CA LEU A 12 10.10 1.08 -3.26
C LEU A 12 10.89 0.56 -4.45
N ALA A 13 11.20 -0.72 -4.45
CA ALA A 13 11.85 -1.40 -5.56
C ALA A 13 11.27 -2.81 -5.74
N SER A 14 11.11 -3.24 -6.98
CA SER A 14 10.65 -4.58 -7.33
C SER A 14 11.10 -4.95 -8.72
N LEU A 15 11.27 -6.24 -8.98
CA LEU A 15 11.46 -6.77 -10.33
C LEU A 15 10.14 -6.95 -11.08
N ASP A 16 9.02 -6.95 -10.35
CA ASP A 16 7.68 -7.05 -10.92
C ASP A 16 6.95 -5.71 -10.78
N PRO A 17 6.56 -5.06 -11.90
CA PRO A 17 5.93 -3.75 -11.86
C PRO A 17 4.57 -3.74 -11.16
N VAL A 18 3.82 -4.83 -11.23
CA VAL A 18 2.51 -4.93 -10.57
C VAL A 18 2.68 -5.09 -9.06
N ALA A 19 3.66 -5.86 -8.61
CA ALA A 19 3.98 -5.95 -7.18
C ALA A 19 4.38 -4.58 -6.62
N LEU A 20 5.15 -3.80 -7.37
CA LEU A 20 5.52 -2.43 -6.99
C LEU A 20 4.29 -1.52 -6.87
N ASP A 21 3.41 -1.56 -7.88
CA ASP A 21 2.18 -0.76 -7.88
C ASP A 21 1.24 -1.13 -6.73
N LEU A 22 1.10 -2.43 -6.43
CA LEU A 22 0.29 -2.90 -5.31
C LEU A 22 0.80 -2.36 -3.96
N ALA A 23 2.10 -2.39 -3.75
CA ALA A 23 2.70 -1.85 -2.53
C ALA A 23 2.51 -0.33 -2.45
N ALA A 24 2.74 0.39 -3.54
CA ALA A 24 2.56 1.84 -3.61
C ALA A 24 1.11 2.25 -3.34
N VAL A 25 0.15 1.59 -3.98
CA VAL A 25 -1.28 1.85 -3.82
C VAL A 25 -1.71 1.62 -2.37
N ARG A 26 -1.21 0.57 -1.74
CA ARG A 26 -1.51 0.29 -0.34
C ARG A 26 -0.93 1.34 0.60
N LEU A 27 0.30 1.79 0.38
CA LEU A 27 0.88 2.90 1.13
C LEU A 27 0.08 4.20 0.99
N MET A 28 -0.52 4.42 -0.18
CA MET A 28 -1.37 5.59 -0.44
C MET A 28 -2.75 5.48 0.20
N GLY A 29 -3.14 4.31 0.69
CA GLY A 29 -4.47 4.08 1.25
C GLY A 29 -5.55 3.88 0.21
N PHE A 30 -5.18 3.48 -1.01
CA PHE A 30 -6.10 3.20 -2.10
C PHE A 30 -6.37 1.70 -2.22
N ASP A 31 -7.48 1.36 -2.84
CA ASP A 31 -7.86 -0.02 -3.14
C ASP A 31 -7.45 -0.38 -4.58
N ALA A 32 -6.47 -1.26 -4.70
CA ALA A 32 -5.95 -1.70 -5.98
C ALA A 32 -7.03 -2.37 -6.87
N ALA A 33 -8.02 -3.04 -6.26
CA ALA A 33 -9.13 -3.66 -6.99
C ALA A 33 -10.01 -2.63 -7.71
N ARG A 34 -10.00 -1.38 -7.26
CA ARG A 34 -10.74 -0.27 -7.86
C ARG A 34 -9.93 0.50 -8.90
N ILE A 35 -8.69 0.12 -9.13
CA ILE A 35 -7.82 0.73 -10.12
C ILE A 35 -7.76 -0.19 -11.33
N PRO A 36 -8.45 0.14 -12.44
CA PRO A 36 -8.59 -0.76 -13.59
C PRO A 36 -7.27 -1.23 -14.18
N LYS A 37 -6.29 -0.37 -14.26
CA LYS A 37 -4.95 -0.67 -14.78
C LYS A 37 -4.29 -1.82 -14.01
N ILE A 38 -4.36 -1.80 -12.69
CA ILE A 38 -3.75 -2.83 -11.83
C ILE A 38 -4.56 -4.12 -11.91
N ARG A 39 -5.89 -4.01 -11.81
CA ARG A 39 -6.79 -5.16 -11.92
C ARG A 39 -6.62 -5.89 -13.25
N GLU A 40 -6.58 -5.17 -14.35
CA GLU A 40 -6.41 -5.75 -15.69
C GLU A 40 -5.02 -6.36 -15.88
N ALA A 41 -3.98 -5.77 -15.29
CA ALA A 41 -2.63 -6.32 -15.34
C ALA A 41 -2.50 -7.67 -14.61
N MET A 42 -3.26 -7.88 -13.54
CA MET A 42 -3.30 -9.16 -12.82
C MET A 42 -4.19 -10.21 -13.49
N ALA A 43 -5.06 -9.80 -14.40
CA ALA A 43 -5.90 -10.73 -15.13
C ALA A 43 -5.08 -11.61 -16.07
N SER A 44 -5.60 -12.81 -16.38
CA SER A 44 -4.97 -13.70 -17.35
C SER A 44 -4.92 -13.05 -18.73
N ALA A 45 -3.74 -13.05 -19.36
CA ALA A 45 -3.53 -12.43 -20.66
C ALA A 45 -2.65 -13.32 -21.54
N VAL A 46 -2.76 -13.12 -22.87
CA VAL A 46 -1.92 -13.83 -23.85
C VAL A 46 -0.46 -13.43 -23.68
N LEU A 47 -0.20 -12.17 -23.38
CA LEU A 47 1.14 -11.64 -23.05
C LEU A 47 1.10 -11.08 -21.64
N PRO A 48 1.36 -11.91 -20.64
CA PRO A 48 1.33 -11.46 -19.25
C PRO A 48 2.47 -10.48 -18.95
N VAL A 49 2.16 -9.41 -18.23
CA VAL A 49 3.14 -8.40 -17.79
C VAL A 49 3.63 -8.67 -16.37
N THR A 50 3.05 -9.63 -15.69
CA THR A 50 3.33 -9.98 -14.30
C THR A 50 2.99 -11.43 -14.03
N GLU A 51 3.66 -12.01 -13.04
CA GLU A 51 3.30 -13.32 -12.47
C GLU A 51 2.32 -13.17 -11.29
N VAL A 52 2.10 -11.94 -10.80
CA VAL A 52 1.15 -11.66 -9.73
C VAL A 52 -0.28 -11.84 -10.22
N ARG A 53 -1.05 -12.65 -9.52
CA ARG A 53 -2.48 -12.90 -9.82
C ARG A 53 -3.39 -12.37 -8.73
N SER A 54 -2.86 -12.20 -7.53
CA SER A 54 -3.57 -11.59 -6.41
C SER A 54 -2.59 -10.87 -5.48
N ALA A 55 -3.10 -10.03 -4.60
CA ALA A 55 -2.29 -9.35 -3.59
C ALA A 55 -1.56 -10.35 -2.66
N ASP A 56 -2.10 -11.55 -2.48
CA ASP A 56 -1.49 -12.59 -1.64
C ASP A 56 -0.18 -13.13 -2.21
N ASP A 57 0.07 -12.92 -3.50
CA ASP A 57 1.33 -13.33 -4.15
C ASP A 57 2.49 -12.39 -3.83
N VAL A 58 2.24 -11.26 -3.19
CA VAL A 58 3.23 -10.21 -2.95
C VAL A 58 3.74 -10.27 -1.51
N GLU A 59 5.06 -10.40 -1.37
CA GLU A 59 5.75 -10.33 -0.10
C GLU A 59 6.59 -9.06 -0.02
N ILE A 60 6.57 -8.41 1.13
CA ILE A 60 7.33 -7.19 1.40
C ILE A 60 8.62 -7.56 2.15
N ALA A 61 9.73 -7.07 1.65
CA ALA A 61 11.01 -7.07 2.36
C ALA A 61 11.32 -5.63 2.77
N GLU A 62 11.31 -5.34 4.05
CA GLU A 62 11.53 -4.01 4.58
C GLU A 62 12.90 -3.92 5.26
N ALA A 63 13.72 -3.01 4.78
CA ALA A 63 14.95 -2.60 5.42
C ALA A 63 14.76 -1.17 5.96
N GLN A 64 15.12 -0.95 7.20
CA GLN A 64 15.05 0.37 7.81
C GLN A 64 16.39 1.09 7.69
N ASP A 65 16.35 2.38 7.39
CA ASP A 65 17.51 3.26 7.52
C ASP A 65 17.66 3.63 9.00
N ASP A 66 18.74 3.18 9.59
CA ASP A 66 19.12 3.57 10.95
C ASP A 66 20.23 4.62 10.90
N ALA A 67 19.84 5.90 10.99
CA ALA A 67 20.73 7.04 11.03
C ALA A 67 21.76 7.09 9.87
N GLY A 68 21.33 6.83 8.65
CA GLY A 68 22.15 6.83 7.43
C GLY A 68 22.96 5.54 7.24
N ARG A 69 22.70 4.52 8.03
CA ARG A 69 23.25 3.17 7.85
C ARG A 69 22.18 2.24 7.29
N VAL A 70 22.53 1.52 6.24
CA VAL A 70 21.67 0.44 5.74
C VAL A 70 21.61 -0.62 6.84
N SER A 71 20.40 -0.86 7.36
CA SER A 71 20.19 -1.96 8.31
C SER A 71 20.52 -3.28 7.63
N THR A 72 21.30 -4.13 8.30
CA THR A 72 21.57 -5.48 7.85
C THR A 72 20.40 -6.44 8.12
N SER A 73 19.43 -6.00 8.91
CA SER A 73 18.22 -6.78 9.20
C SER A 73 17.09 -6.39 8.27
N VAL A 74 16.50 -7.39 7.62
CA VAL A 74 15.35 -7.25 6.73
C VAL A 74 14.17 -7.98 7.36
N ARG A 75 13.05 -7.28 7.47
CA ARG A 75 11.79 -7.86 7.92
C ARG A 75 10.95 -8.26 6.71
N MET A 76 10.47 -9.51 6.71
CA MET A 76 9.62 -10.05 5.66
C MET A 76 8.18 -10.14 6.17
N TYR A 77 7.22 -9.69 5.38
CA TYR A 77 5.79 -9.79 5.71
C TYR A 77 4.91 -9.73 4.47
N ALA A 78 3.67 -10.17 4.63
CA ALA A 78 2.69 -10.14 3.54
C ALA A 78 2.24 -8.71 3.23
N LEU A 79 1.81 -8.47 2.00
CA LEU A 79 1.36 -7.15 1.55
C LEU A 79 0.24 -6.56 2.42
N ASP A 80 -0.68 -7.40 2.90
CA ASP A 80 -1.80 -6.96 3.75
C ASP A 80 -1.36 -6.38 5.10
N ALA A 81 -0.16 -6.72 5.56
CA ALA A 81 0.43 -6.15 6.76
C ALA A 81 1.09 -4.76 6.53
N LEU A 82 1.21 -4.33 5.27
CA LEU A 82 1.71 -3.00 4.94
C LEU A 82 0.62 -1.96 5.21
N GLY A 83 0.81 -1.14 6.22
CA GLY A 83 -0.12 -0.08 6.60
C GLY A 83 0.02 1.17 5.75
N SER A 84 -1.02 2.00 5.75
CA SER A 84 -0.99 3.35 5.19
C SER A 84 -0.82 4.37 6.31
N PRO A 85 0.41 4.88 6.55
CA PRO A 85 0.66 5.80 7.66
C PRO A 85 -0.02 7.17 7.45
N ARG A 86 -0.17 7.57 6.18
CA ARG A 86 -0.79 8.84 5.78
C ARG A 86 -1.58 8.61 4.49
N PRO A 87 -2.90 8.35 4.57
CA PRO A 87 -3.70 8.17 3.38
C PRO A 87 -3.63 9.38 2.46
N PHE A 88 -3.45 9.12 1.18
CA PHE A 88 -3.43 10.16 0.16
C PHE A 88 -4.86 10.59 -0.17
N VAL A 89 -5.01 11.86 -0.52
CA VAL A 89 -6.27 12.37 -1.06
C VAL A 89 -6.19 12.28 -2.58
N PRO A 90 -7.06 11.51 -3.23
CA PRO A 90 -7.03 11.38 -4.68
C PRO A 90 -7.45 12.69 -5.37
N HIS A 91 -7.11 12.81 -6.65
CA HIS A 91 -7.64 13.87 -7.49
C HIS A 91 -9.19 13.89 -7.40
N PRO A 92 -9.84 15.08 -7.40
CA PRO A 92 -11.29 15.18 -7.24
C PRO A 92 -12.12 14.27 -8.16
N GLY A 93 -11.64 13.99 -9.37
CA GLY A 93 -12.29 13.07 -10.29
C GLY A 93 -12.26 11.59 -9.87
N TRP A 94 -11.43 11.24 -8.90
CA TRP A 94 -11.28 9.88 -8.38
C TRP A 94 -11.77 9.73 -6.94
N LEU A 95 -12.20 10.83 -6.33
CA LEU A 95 -12.69 10.83 -4.96
C LEU A 95 -13.88 9.86 -4.81
N ASN A 96 -13.87 9.04 -3.77
CA ASN A 96 -14.83 7.98 -3.49
C ASN A 96 -14.82 6.81 -4.50
N HIS A 97 -13.80 6.73 -5.35
CA HIS A 97 -13.70 5.64 -6.34
C HIS A 97 -12.53 4.68 -6.06
N ILE A 98 -11.45 5.16 -5.49
CA ILE A 98 -10.20 4.39 -5.33
C ILE A 98 -9.72 4.26 -3.89
N GLU A 99 -10.31 4.97 -2.93
CA GLU A 99 -9.93 4.87 -1.53
C GLU A 99 -10.28 3.50 -0.96
N GLY A 100 -9.38 2.95 -0.16
CA GLY A 100 -9.65 1.77 0.64
C GLY A 100 -10.68 2.05 1.73
N SER A 101 -11.35 1.01 2.23
CA SER A 101 -12.21 1.13 3.39
C SER A 101 -11.37 1.45 4.63
N ALA A 102 -11.91 2.28 5.52
CA ALA A 102 -11.23 2.62 6.77
C ALA A 102 -10.95 1.39 7.64
N ASP A 103 -11.74 0.33 7.48
CA ASP A 103 -11.62 -0.91 8.23
C ASP A 103 -10.44 -1.78 7.78
N GLU A 104 -10.02 -1.66 6.52
CA GLU A 104 -8.89 -2.42 5.98
C GLU A 104 -7.52 -1.83 6.35
N ASN A 105 -7.48 -0.58 6.78
CA ASN A 105 -6.26 0.11 7.18
C ASN A 105 -6.06 0.15 8.70
N HIS A 106 -6.96 -0.45 9.46
CA HIS A 106 -6.84 -0.52 10.92
C HIS A 106 -5.89 -1.66 11.29
N VAL A 107 -4.65 -1.31 11.57
CA VAL A 107 -3.74 -2.22 12.27
C VAL A 107 -4.21 -2.29 13.72
N ASP A 108 -4.75 -3.43 14.11
CA ASP A 108 -5.06 -3.73 15.51
C ASP A 108 -3.83 -3.46 16.38
N GLY A 109 -3.87 -2.42 17.19
CA GLY A 109 -2.73 -2.09 18.05
C GLY A 109 -2.91 -0.87 18.94
N VAL A 110 -4.02 -0.15 18.85
CA VAL A 110 -4.31 0.93 19.80
C VAL A 110 -5.64 0.63 20.47
N SER A 111 -5.56 0.02 21.65
CA SER A 111 -6.68 0.01 22.59
C SER A 111 -7.07 1.46 22.84
N GLN A 112 -8.22 1.86 22.37
CA GLN A 112 -8.80 3.12 22.81
C GLN A 112 -9.12 3.02 24.29
N PRO A 113 -8.76 4.03 25.08
CA PRO A 113 -9.22 4.05 26.46
C PRO A 113 -10.75 4.12 26.44
N GLU A 114 -11.38 3.20 27.16
CA GLU A 114 -12.80 3.26 27.40
C GLU A 114 -13.12 4.63 28.04
N GLU A 115 -13.88 5.44 27.32
CA GLU A 115 -14.51 6.58 27.97
C GLU A 115 -15.52 6.04 28.97
N VAL A 116 -15.14 6.17 30.24
CA VAL A 116 -16.11 5.97 31.34
C VAL A 116 -17.05 7.16 31.31
N MET A 117 -18.24 6.95 30.76
CA MET A 117 -19.34 7.89 30.94
C MET A 117 -19.88 7.74 32.36
N GLU A 118 -19.69 8.77 33.15
CA GLU A 118 -20.48 8.96 34.37
C GLU A 118 -21.85 9.57 34.03
#